data_f483aeeb3c2d645c380a5901f896bee9
#
_entry.id   f483aeeb3c2d645c380a5901f896bee9
#
_cell.length_a   1.000
_cell.length_b   1.000
_cell.length_c   1.000
_cell.angle_alpha   90.00
_cell.angle_beta   90.00
_cell.angle_gamma   90.00
#
_symmetry.space_group_name_H-M   'P 1'
#
loop_
_entity.id
_entity.type
_entity.pdbx_description
1 polymer ?
#
loop_
_entity_poly.entity_id
_entity_poly.type
_entity_poly.pdbx_seq_one_letter_code
_entity_poly.pdbx_strand_id
1 'polypeptide(L)'
;MNANEIAFGIEFETTLPSTDNTPIGPYHSGYQVPWLPIGWKAERDGSIRPENTSRKGCEFVSPILKGAEGVRQIENAIDQINARGGRVNSSCGLHITVSWNGDAAALARLISLVGNHERAIYASTGTRKREQMMYAKRIKQYGNKDNAKSRCESDRYHLLNLTHLTRGKNRIEFRAFGGTLNKTKVVGYLMMVLGLVELALNTKRCSEWDYIKKEGTKSCWDRPGAGLGETELNRLFYRLGWTKGWYKGALRDKVYGEIAGETKPEWKMIKTKLLELARKYDHAA
;
A
#
# COMPACT_ATOMS: atom_id res chain seq x y z
N MET A 1 -5.89 -7.02 17.92
CA MET A 1 -6.64 -6.35 16.85
C MET A 1 -6.44 -7.17 15.59
N ASN A 2 -7.47 -7.50 14.85
CA ASN A 2 -7.35 -8.17 13.56
C ASN A 2 -7.56 -7.17 12.41
N ALA A 3 -7.26 -7.58 11.18
CA ALA A 3 -7.30 -6.68 10.03
C ALA A 3 -8.67 -6.03 9.80
N ASN A 4 -9.80 -6.70 10.11
CA ASN A 4 -11.15 -6.13 10.01
C ASN A 4 -11.39 -4.95 10.94
N GLU A 5 -10.64 -4.86 12.05
CA GLU A 5 -10.81 -3.84 13.08
C GLU A 5 -9.97 -2.60 12.82
N ILE A 6 -8.98 -2.70 11.91
CA ILE A 6 -8.11 -1.61 11.54
C ILE A 6 -8.87 -0.68 10.58
N ALA A 7 -9.07 0.57 11.01
CA ALA A 7 -9.61 1.58 10.12
C ALA A 7 -8.53 2.04 9.12
N PHE A 8 -8.95 2.39 7.91
CA PHE A 8 -8.05 2.84 6.84
C PHE A 8 -8.64 3.99 6.04
N GLY A 9 -7.80 4.68 5.32
CA GLY A 9 -8.15 5.67 4.32
C GLY A 9 -7.26 5.49 3.10
N ILE A 10 -7.72 5.97 1.95
CA ILE A 10 -6.98 5.87 0.69
C ILE A 10 -7.00 7.21 -0.04
N GLU A 11 -5.89 7.54 -0.67
CA GLU A 11 -5.72 8.73 -1.48
C GLU A 11 -5.31 8.29 -2.88
N PHE A 12 -6.10 8.69 -3.90
CA PHE A 12 -5.85 8.41 -5.31
C PHE A 12 -5.35 9.67 -6.01
N GLU A 13 -4.09 9.76 -6.31
CA GLU A 13 -3.58 10.78 -7.22
C GLU A 13 -3.91 10.39 -8.66
N THR A 14 -4.62 11.27 -9.37
CA THR A 14 -5.16 11.00 -10.71
C THR A 14 -5.10 12.23 -11.59
N THR A 15 -5.38 12.05 -12.86
CA THR A 15 -5.73 13.12 -13.78
C THR A 15 -7.14 12.91 -14.34
N LEU A 16 -7.91 13.98 -14.45
CA LEU A 16 -9.24 14.03 -15.06
C LEU A 16 -9.20 14.84 -16.38
N PRO A 17 -10.15 14.65 -17.31
CA PRO A 17 -10.34 15.59 -18.41
C PRO A 17 -10.47 17.03 -17.88
N SER A 18 -9.87 18.01 -18.55
CA SER A 18 -9.99 19.42 -18.15
C SER A 18 -11.43 19.93 -18.17
N THR A 19 -12.28 19.33 -19.02
CA THR A 19 -13.72 19.61 -19.14
C THR A 19 -14.57 18.96 -18.05
N ASP A 20 -14.02 18.02 -17.26
CA ASP A 20 -14.75 17.43 -16.14
C ASP A 20 -15.06 18.48 -15.07
N ASN A 21 -16.28 18.49 -14.54
CA ASN A 21 -16.77 19.48 -13.59
C ASN A 21 -16.65 19.07 -12.12
N THR A 22 -15.83 18.05 -11.80
CA THR A 22 -15.57 17.66 -10.42
C THR A 22 -15.11 18.84 -9.58
N PRO A 23 -15.76 19.12 -8.44
CA PRO A 23 -15.34 20.19 -7.54
C PRO A 23 -14.03 19.74 -6.85
N ILE A 24 -12.95 20.47 -7.12
CA ILE A 24 -11.61 20.21 -6.56
C ILE A 24 -11.27 21.33 -5.60
N GLY A 25 -11.19 21.00 -4.31
CA GLY A 25 -10.85 21.95 -3.26
C GLY A 25 -9.34 22.24 -3.16
N PRO A 26 -8.97 23.17 -2.29
CA PRO A 26 -7.57 23.41 -1.96
C PRO A 26 -6.91 22.19 -1.30
N TYR A 27 -5.60 22.16 -1.33
CA TYR A 27 -4.80 21.10 -0.66
C TYR A 27 -5.15 20.99 0.83
N HIS A 28 -5.40 19.78 1.31
CA HIS A 28 -5.89 19.45 2.66
C HIS A 28 -7.26 20.05 3.04
N SER A 29 -7.97 20.62 2.10
CA SER A 29 -9.30 21.21 2.28
C SER A 29 -10.21 20.81 1.12
N GLY A 30 -10.16 19.53 0.75
CA GLY A 30 -10.89 18.96 -0.38
C GLY A 30 -12.40 19.17 -0.30
N TYR A 31 -13.04 19.35 -1.46
CA TYR A 31 -14.49 19.47 -1.57
C TYR A 31 -15.13 18.10 -1.73
N GLN A 32 -16.32 17.95 -1.13
CA GLN A 32 -17.16 16.78 -1.31
C GLN A 32 -17.40 16.52 -2.80
N VAL A 33 -17.28 15.27 -3.22
CA VAL A 33 -17.52 14.86 -4.61
C VAL A 33 -18.91 14.21 -4.70
N PRO A 34 -19.91 14.85 -5.34
CA PRO A 34 -21.30 14.40 -5.31
C PRO A 34 -21.54 13.02 -5.95
N TRP A 35 -20.68 12.62 -6.88
CA TRP A 35 -20.80 11.37 -7.63
C TRP A 35 -19.96 10.22 -7.05
N LEU A 36 -19.20 10.47 -5.98
CA LEU A 36 -18.51 9.44 -5.20
C LEU A 36 -19.34 9.01 -3.97
N PRO A 37 -19.02 7.89 -3.35
CA PRO A 37 -19.64 7.54 -2.07
C PRO A 37 -19.53 8.67 -1.03
N ILE A 38 -20.46 8.73 -0.12
CA ILE A 38 -20.53 9.81 0.89
C ILE A 38 -19.20 9.91 1.65
N GLY A 39 -18.73 11.16 1.83
CA GLY A 39 -17.51 11.46 2.57
C GLY A 39 -16.24 11.55 1.71
N TRP A 40 -16.28 11.10 0.46
CA TRP A 40 -15.15 11.25 -0.45
C TRP A 40 -14.99 12.71 -0.90
N LYS A 41 -13.75 13.16 -0.95
CA LYS A 41 -13.37 14.52 -1.33
C LYS A 41 -12.41 14.51 -2.51
N ALA A 42 -12.34 15.64 -3.20
CA ALA A 42 -11.32 15.90 -4.20
C ALA A 42 -10.54 17.17 -3.85
N GLU A 43 -9.23 17.12 -3.94
CA GLU A 43 -8.35 18.24 -3.65
C GLU A 43 -7.22 18.38 -4.66
N ARG A 44 -6.58 19.54 -4.65
CA ARG A 44 -5.40 19.81 -5.47
C ARG A 44 -4.17 19.18 -4.82
N ASP A 45 -3.37 18.49 -5.62
CA ASP A 45 -2.00 18.13 -5.26
C ASP A 45 -1.05 18.65 -6.35
N GLY A 46 -0.11 19.49 -5.94
CA GLY A 46 0.88 20.10 -6.85
C GLY A 46 1.97 19.13 -7.34
N SER A 47 2.02 17.91 -6.82
CA SER A 47 2.93 16.86 -7.31
C SER A 47 2.42 16.18 -8.57
N ILE A 48 1.10 16.18 -8.79
CA ILE A 48 0.45 15.57 -9.95
C ILE A 48 0.71 16.42 -11.19
N ARG A 49 1.34 15.83 -12.18
CA ARG A 49 1.65 16.46 -13.47
C ARG A 49 0.77 15.86 -14.56
N PRO A 50 -0.28 16.58 -15.01
CA PRO A 50 -1.11 16.12 -16.13
C PRO A 50 -0.27 15.90 -17.39
N GLU A 51 -0.67 14.95 -18.21
CA GLU A 51 0.04 14.59 -19.45
C GLU A 51 0.05 15.73 -20.48
N ASN A 52 -0.98 16.55 -20.48
CA ASN A 52 -1.16 17.70 -21.37
C ASN A 52 -2.25 18.64 -20.81
N THR A 53 -2.52 19.74 -21.54
CA THR A 53 -3.50 20.78 -21.17
C THR A 53 -4.96 20.33 -21.22
N SER A 54 -5.26 19.19 -21.89
CA SER A 54 -6.62 18.62 -21.88
C SER A 54 -6.93 17.84 -20.58
N ARG A 55 -6.00 17.81 -19.64
CA ARG A 55 -6.18 17.14 -18.36
C ARG A 55 -5.80 18.02 -17.17
N LYS A 56 -6.40 17.75 -16.02
CA LYS A 56 -6.11 18.41 -14.75
C LYS A 56 -5.79 17.38 -13.67
N GLY A 57 -4.87 17.71 -12.77
CA GLY A 57 -4.54 16.88 -11.61
C GLY A 57 -5.64 16.94 -10.54
N CYS A 58 -5.88 15.80 -9.90
CA CYS A 58 -6.87 15.68 -8.83
C CYS A 58 -6.47 14.54 -7.89
N GLU A 59 -6.46 14.80 -6.60
CA GLU A 59 -6.34 13.78 -5.57
C GLU A 59 -7.72 13.50 -4.97
N PHE A 60 -8.16 12.24 -5.01
CA PHE A 60 -9.37 11.79 -4.35
C PHE A 60 -9.03 11.16 -3.01
N VAL A 61 -9.63 11.71 -1.94
CA VAL A 61 -9.40 11.31 -0.55
C VAL A 61 -10.64 10.64 0.01
N SER A 62 -10.52 9.41 0.50
CA SER A 62 -11.61 8.69 1.13
C SER A 62 -11.93 9.24 2.52
N PRO A 63 -13.15 9.01 3.04
CA PRO A 63 -13.41 9.06 4.47
C PRO A 63 -12.64 7.94 5.19
N ILE A 64 -12.78 7.86 6.51
CA ILE A 64 -12.32 6.72 7.30
C ILE A 64 -13.18 5.52 6.95
N LEU A 65 -12.54 4.46 6.48
CA LEU A 65 -13.15 3.23 6.03
C LEU A 65 -12.79 2.06 6.94
N LYS A 66 -13.55 0.96 6.88
CA LYS A 66 -13.31 -0.23 7.68
C LYS A 66 -13.90 -1.48 7.04
N GLY A 67 -13.19 -2.61 7.17
CA GLY A 67 -13.68 -3.93 6.78
C GLY A 67 -14.13 -4.05 5.31
N ALA A 68 -14.97 -5.02 5.02
CA ALA A 68 -15.45 -5.30 3.66
C ALA A 68 -16.27 -4.14 3.06
N GLU A 69 -17.04 -3.41 3.89
CA GLU A 69 -17.79 -2.25 3.43
C GLU A 69 -16.87 -1.15 2.92
N GLY A 70 -15.77 -0.88 3.64
CA GLY A 70 -14.76 0.07 3.20
C GLY A 70 -14.12 -0.33 1.87
N VAL A 71 -13.88 -1.63 1.65
CA VAL A 71 -13.36 -2.14 0.37
C VAL A 71 -14.37 -1.91 -0.75
N ARG A 72 -15.66 -2.21 -0.54
CA ARG A 72 -16.71 -1.95 -1.55
C ARG A 72 -16.80 -0.47 -1.92
N GLN A 73 -16.65 0.42 -0.96
CA GLN A 73 -16.63 1.87 -1.25
C GLN A 73 -15.42 2.27 -2.10
N ILE A 74 -14.24 1.69 -1.83
CA ILE A 74 -13.04 1.90 -2.68
C ILE A 74 -13.29 1.42 -4.10
N GLU A 75 -13.85 0.21 -4.28
CA GLU A 75 -14.12 -0.37 -5.59
C GLU A 75 -15.14 0.46 -6.37
N ASN A 76 -16.20 0.95 -5.71
CA ASN A 76 -17.18 1.86 -6.30
C ASN A 76 -16.52 3.19 -6.70
N ALA A 77 -15.70 3.78 -5.84
CA ALA A 77 -14.99 5.01 -6.17
C ALA A 77 -14.08 4.84 -7.40
N ILE A 78 -13.36 3.72 -7.51
CA ILE A 78 -12.53 3.41 -8.68
C ILE A 78 -13.38 3.34 -9.95
N ASP A 79 -14.56 2.68 -9.91
CA ASP A 79 -15.46 2.59 -11.06
C ASP A 79 -15.94 3.97 -11.49
N GLN A 80 -16.37 4.80 -10.55
CA GLN A 80 -16.85 6.15 -10.82
C GLN A 80 -15.75 7.06 -11.38
N ILE A 81 -14.52 6.99 -10.83
CA ILE A 81 -13.37 7.75 -11.32
C ILE A 81 -13.02 7.30 -12.75
N ASN A 82 -13.00 5.99 -13.02
CA ASN A 82 -12.77 5.46 -14.37
C ASN A 82 -13.85 5.91 -15.36
N ALA A 83 -15.12 5.86 -14.97
CA ALA A 83 -16.25 6.29 -15.81
C ALA A 83 -16.18 7.78 -16.20
N ARG A 84 -15.54 8.60 -15.37
CA ARG A 84 -15.24 10.02 -15.64
C ARG A 84 -13.94 10.25 -16.42
N GLY A 85 -13.35 9.21 -16.96
CA GLY A 85 -12.11 9.29 -17.71
C GLY A 85 -10.88 9.57 -16.84
N GLY A 86 -10.93 9.19 -15.56
CA GLY A 86 -9.79 9.22 -14.65
C GLY A 86 -8.62 8.41 -15.21
N ARG A 87 -7.41 8.93 -15.07
CA ARG A 87 -6.18 8.25 -15.49
C ARG A 87 -5.10 8.47 -14.45
N VAL A 88 -4.10 7.61 -14.50
CA VAL A 88 -2.88 7.72 -13.70
C VAL A 88 -1.66 7.74 -14.60
N ASN A 89 -0.63 8.46 -14.19
CA ASN A 89 0.65 8.49 -14.88
C ASN A 89 1.81 8.31 -13.88
N SER A 90 3.04 8.49 -14.31
CA SER A 90 4.22 8.26 -13.48
C SER A 90 4.37 9.26 -12.32
N SER A 91 3.65 10.40 -12.34
CA SER A 91 3.66 11.36 -11.23
C SER A 91 2.67 10.99 -10.13
N CYS A 92 1.68 10.13 -10.44
CA CYS A 92 0.63 9.77 -9.51
C CYS A 92 1.07 8.70 -8.50
N GLY A 93 0.69 8.88 -7.26
CA GLY A 93 0.81 7.91 -6.18
C GLY A 93 -0.52 7.33 -5.74
N LEU A 94 -0.44 6.30 -4.93
CA LEU A 94 -1.52 5.73 -4.14
C LEU A 94 -1.04 5.67 -2.70
N HIS A 95 -1.73 6.36 -1.81
CA HIS A 95 -1.39 6.38 -0.40
C HIS A 95 -2.44 5.62 0.41
N ILE A 96 -2.00 4.82 1.37
CA ILE A 96 -2.85 4.05 2.25
C ILE A 96 -2.52 4.43 3.69
N THR A 97 -3.46 5.13 4.32
CA THR A 97 -3.37 5.51 5.73
C THR A 97 -4.15 4.49 6.57
N VAL A 98 -3.60 4.05 7.68
CA VAL A 98 -4.25 3.12 8.60
C VAL A 98 -4.19 3.63 10.04
N SER A 99 -5.21 3.30 10.82
CA SER A 99 -5.22 3.60 12.25
C SER A 99 -4.11 2.84 12.98
N TRP A 100 -3.52 3.48 13.97
CA TRP A 100 -2.44 2.91 14.77
C TRP A 100 -2.70 3.11 16.27
N ASN A 101 -2.71 2.00 17.00
CA ASN A 101 -2.85 1.99 18.45
C ASN A 101 -1.76 1.13 19.13
N GLY A 102 -0.70 0.79 18.39
CA GLY A 102 0.42 0.02 18.91
C GLY A 102 1.34 0.85 19.80
N ASP A 103 1.94 0.18 20.76
CA ASP A 103 3.01 0.72 21.60
C ASP A 103 4.34 0.86 20.84
N ALA A 104 5.38 1.32 21.53
CA ALA A 104 6.72 1.46 20.96
C ALA A 104 7.30 0.12 20.47
N ALA A 105 6.99 -0.98 21.14
CA ALA A 105 7.45 -2.30 20.75
C ALA A 105 6.73 -2.77 19.47
N ALA A 106 5.43 -2.51 19.33
CA ALA A 106 4.68 -2.77 18.10
C ALA A 106 5.21 -1.93 16.94
N LEU A 107 5.53 -0.65 17.17
CA LEU A 107 6.11 0.23 16.15
C LEU A 107 7.49 -0.29 15.70
N ALA A 108 8.33 -0.71 16.62
CA ALA A 108 9.62 -1.31 16.30
C ALA A 108 9.46 -2.59 15.44
N ARG A 109 8.44 -3.41 15.74
CA ARG A 109 8.10 -4.58 14.92
C ARG A 109 7.64 -4.20 13.51
N LEU A 110 6.78 -3.17 13.39
CA LEU A 110 6.32 -2.68 12.10
C LEU A 110 7.48 -2.20 11.23
N ILE A 111 8.37 -1.38 11.77
CA ILE A 111 9.54 -0.85 11.05
C ILE A 111 10.42 -1.99 10.56
N SER A 112 10.70 -2.99 11.41
CA SER A 112 11.48 -4.16 11.02
C SER A 112 10.78 -5.00 9.95
N LEU A 113 9.45 -5.20 10.05
CA LEU A 113 8.68 -5.91 9.04
C LEU A 113 8.71 -5.19 7.70
N VAL A 114 8.44 -3.89 7.70
CA VAL A 114 8.45 -3.08 6.48
C VAL A 114 9.84 -3.03 5.86
N GLY A 115 10.89 -2.77 6.64
CA GLY A 115 12.26 -2.74 6.14
C GLY A 115 12.73 -4.08 5.56
N ASN A 116 12.39 -5.19 6.22
CA ASN A 116 12.76 -6.53 5.74
C ASN A 116 11.98 -6.99 4.51
N HIS A 117 10.85 -6.34 4.20
CA HIS A 117 9.99 -6.67 3.06
C HIS A 117 9.81 -5.49 2.08
N GLU A 118 10.61 -4.40 2.20
CA GLU A 118 10.43 -3.24 1.34
C GLU A 118 10.56 -3.56 -0.15
N ARG A 119 11.48 -4.49 -0.52
CA ARG A 119 11.62 -4.94 -1.90
C ARG A 119 10.37 -5.66 -2.39
N ALA A 120 9.75 -6.50 -1.58
CA ALA A 120 8.49 -7.16 -1.91
C ALA A 120 7.37 -6.14 -2.14
N ILE A 121 7.31 -5.11 -1.29
CA ILE A 121 6.32 -4.03 -1.40
C ILE A 121 6.50 -3.28 -2.72
N TYR A 122 7.73 -2.88 -3.07
CA TYR A 122 7.98 -2.22 -4.37
C TYR A 122 7.76 -3.16 -5.55
N ALA A 123 8.18 -4.42 -5.47
CA ALA A 123 7.98 -5.40 -6.52
C ALA A 123 6.49 -5.60 -6.85
N SER A 124 5.63 -5.54 -5.85
CA SER A 124 4.17 -5.63 -6.04
C SER A 124 3.60 -4.51 -6.93
N THR A 125 4.34 -3.40 -7.14
CA THR A 125 3.91 -2.30 -8.02
C THR A 125 4.18 -2.56 -9.51
N GLY A 126 5.07 -3.49 -9.84
CA GLY A 126 5.45 -3.83 -11.20
C GLY A 126 6.40 -2.84 -11.87
N THR A 127 7.03 -1.94 -11.11
CA THR A 127 7.96 -0.93 -11.64
C THR A 127 9.02 -0.57 -10.60
N ARG A 128 10.24 -0.27 -11.05
CA ARG A 128 11.31 0.25 -10.19
C ARG A 128 11.22 1.76 -9.94
N LYS A 129 10.41 2.47 -10.74
CA LYS A 129 10.27 3.94 -10.63
C LYS A 129 9.90 4.38 -9.23
N ARG A 130 8.97 3.69 -8.58
CA ARG A 130 8.51 4.09 -7.24
C ARG A 130 9.60 3.95 -6.18
N GLU A 131 10.42 2.91 -6.25
CA GLU A 131 11.56 2.68 -5.36
C GLU A 131 12.64 3.77 -5.49
N GLN A 132 12.75 4.37 -6.68
CA GLN A 132 13.74 5.39 -7.01
C GLN A 132 13.23 6.82 -6.75
N MET A 133 11.93 6.99 -6.46
CA MET A 133 11.34 8.31 -6.25
C MET A 133 11.67 8.89 -4.89
N MET A 134 11.86 10.22 -4.85
CA MET A 134 12.09 10.95 -3.59
C MET A 134 10.87 10.96 -2.65
N TYR A 135 9.67 10.70 -3.16
CA TYR A 135 8.40 10.73 -2.40
C TYR A 135 8.02 9.41 -1.73
N ALA A 136 8.83 8.37 -1.90
CA ALA A 136 8.62 7.05 -1.31
C ALA A 136 9.94 6.36 -1.02
N LYS A 137 10.86 7.05 -0.35
CA LYS A 137 12.23 6.59 -0.07
C LYS A 137 12.24 5.26 0.68
N ARG A 138 13.23 4.45 0.39
CA ARG A 138 13.52 3.21 1.10
C ARG A 138 13.90 3.50 2.55
N ILE A 139 13.50 2.62 3.47
CA ILE A 139 13.87 2.75 4.88
C ILE A 139 15.07 1.88 5.26
N LYS A 140 15.30 0.79 4.52
CA LYS A 140 16.43 -0.11 4.78
C LYS A 140 17.79 0.55 4.58
N GLN A 141 17.87 1.62 3.78
CA GLN A 141 19.08 2.39 3.54
C GLN A 141 19.67 3.06 4.79
N TYR A 142 18.92 3.17 5.88
CA TYR A 142 19.37 3.87 7.09
C TYR A 142 20.19 3.00 8.06
N GLY A 143 20.57 1.80 7.66
CA GLY A 143 21.49 0.92 8.36
C GLY A 143 20.90 0.20 9.57
N ASN A 144 20.09 0.84 10.40
CA ASN A 144 19.45 0.23 11.54
C ASN A 144 18.01 0.72 11.74
N LYS A 145 17.29 0.02 12.59
CA LYS A 145 15.88 0.24 12.87
C LYS A 145 15.59 1.61 13.49
N ASP A 146 16.43 2.09 14.39
CA ASP A 146 16.20 3.33 15.12
C ASP A 146 16.42 4.54 14.23
N ASN A 147 17.45 4.50 13.37
CA ASN A 147 17.66 5.49 12.33
C ASN A 147 16.49 5.51 11.33
N ALA A 148 16.04 4.36 10.88
CA ALA A 148 14.87 4.26 9.99
C ALA A 148 13.63 4.86 10.64
N LYS A 149 13.37 4.55 11.93
CA LYS A 149 12.28 5.13 12.71
C LYS A 149 12.36 6.66 12.72
N SER A 150 13.50 7.20 13.17
CA SER A 150 13.71 8.64 13.27
C SER A 150 13.49 9.35 11.93
N ARG A 151 13.95 8.77 10.82
CA ARG A 151 13.73 9.33 9.47
C ARG A 151 12.27 9.30 9.05
N CYS A 152 11.56 8.22 9.30
CA CYS A 152 10.13 8.13 9.01
C CYS A 152 9.26 9.06 9.88
N GLU A 153 9.72 9.38 11.08
CA GLU A 153 9.07 10.33 11.98
C GLU A 153 9.33 11.80 11.62
N SER A 154 10.46 12.09 10.98
CA SER A 154 10.85 13.46 10.60
C SER A 154 10.50 13.87 9.18
N ASP A 155 10.40 12.92 8.25
CA ASP A 155 10.16 13.18 6.83
C ASP A 155 9.07 12.22 6.27
N ARG A 156 8.01 12.80 5.73
CA ARG A 156 6.88 12.06 5.16
C ARG A 156 7.20 11.32 3.85
N TYR A 157 8.32 11.61 3.22
CA TYR A 157 8.69 11.10 1.89
C TYR A 157 9.36 9.71 1.92
N HIS A 158 8.94 8.87 2.87
CA HIS A 158 9.34 7.47 2.95
C HIS A 158 8.19 6.53 2.57
N LEU A 159 8.52 5.31 2.19
CA LEU A 159 7.49 4.28 1.92
C LEU A 159 6.56 4.07 3.12
N LEU A 160 7.06 4.29 4.33
CA LEU A 160 6.32 4.33 5.59
C LEU A 160 6.47 5.72 6.21
N ASN A 161 5.41 6.48 6.29
CA ASN A 161 5.35 7.79 6.90
C ASN A 161 4.78 7.71 8.32
N LEU A 162 5.57 8.12 9.29
CA LEU A 162 5.22 8.13 10.71
C LEU A 162 5.04 9.55 11.27
N THR A 163 5.13 10.60 10.45
CA THR A 163 5.03 12.00 10.91
C THR A 163 3.70 12.34 11.59
N HIS A 164 2.67 11.56 11.32
CA HIS A 164 1.38 11.72 12.00
C HIS A 164 1.46 11.33 13.48
N LEU A 165 2.24 10.32 13.83
CA LEU A 165 2.42 9.89 15.23
C LEU A 165 3.11 10.96 16.05
N THR A 166 4.13 11.63 15.50
CA THR A 166 4.85 12.73 16.18
C THR A 166 3.97 13.96 16.41
N ARG A 167 2.86 14.07 15.67
CA ARG A 167 1.85 15.13 15.80
C ARG A 167 0.65 14.69 16.66
N GLY A 168 0.78 13.61 17.43
CA GLY A 168 -0.28 13.07 18.29
C GLY A 168 -1.48 12.47 17.55
N LYS A 169 -1.34 12.14 16.25
CA LYS A 169 -2.41 11.50 15.47
C LYS A 169 -2.17 10.00 15.40
N ASN A 170 -3.12 9.20 15.84
CA ASN A 170 -3.03 7.75 15.88
C ASN A 170 -3.22 7.11 14.50
N ARG A 171 -2.33 7.42 13.55
CA ARG A 171 -2.34 6.88 12.20
C ARG A 171 -0.94 6.85 11.58
N ILE A 172 -0.75 5.93 10.67
CA ILE A 172 0.46 5.76 9.86
C ILE A 172 0.07 5.66 8.39
N GLU A 173 0.97 6.04 7.50
CA GLU A 173 0.70 6.08 6.07
C GLU A 173 1.74 5.28 5.29
N PHE A 174 1.28 4.48 4.31
CA PHE A 174 2.12 3.77 3.35
C PHE A 174 2.07 4.49 2.00
N ARG A 175 3.23 4.90 1.50
CA ARG A 175 3.39 5.70 0.28
C ARG A 175 4.13 4.96 -0.86
N ALA A 176 4.39 3.68 -0.69
CA ALA A 176 5.19 2.90 -1.63
C ALA A 176 4.52 2.67 -2.99
N PHE A 177 3.19 2.80 -3.07
CA PHE A 177 2.44 2.36 -4.24
C PHE A 177 2.36 3.45 -5.30
N GLY A 178 2.56 3.08 -6.57
CA GLY A 178 2.29 3.96 -7.71
C GLY A 178 0.80 4.12 -7.95
N GLY A 179 0.38 5.25 -8.52
CA GLY A 179 -1.01 5.51 -8.85
C GLY A 179 -1.62 4.39 -9.69
N THR A 180 -2.82 3.97 -9.33
CA THR A 180 -3.58 2.94 -10.04
C THR A 180 -5.06 3.06 -9.76
N LEU A 181 -5.88 2.85 -10.79
CA LEU A 181 -7.33 2.70 -10.72
C LEU A 181 -7.75 1.26 -11.05
N ASN A 182 -6.87 0.29 -10.82
CA ASN A 182 -7.17 -1.13 -10.96
C ASN A 182 -7.55 -1.72 -9.60
N LYS A 183 -8.80 -2.15 -9.43
CA LYS A 183 -9.36 -2.68 -8.18
C LYS A 183 -8.49 -3.79 -7.57
N THR A 184 -8.12 -4.79 -8.38
CA THR A 184 -7.32 -5.93 -7.91
C THR A 184 -5.99 -5.51 -7.31
N LYS A 185 -5.33 -4.49 -7.91
CA LYS A 185 -4.09 -3.94 -7.35
C LYS A 185 -4.35 -3.20 -6.04
N VAL A 186 -5.35 -2.30 -6.04
CA VAL A 186 -5.66 -1.47 -4.87
C VAL A 186 -6.03 -2.33 -3.67
N VAL A 187 -6.93 -3.29 -3.86
CA VAL A 187 -7.33 -4.23 -2.81
C VAL A 187 -6.13 -5.06 -2.34
N GLY A 188 -5.31 -5.55 -3.26
CA GLY A 188 -4.09 -6.29 -2.92
C GLY A 188 -3.10 -5.48 -2.07
N TYR A 189 -2.89 -4.21 -2.39
CA TYR A 189 -2.04 -3.31 -1.61
C TYR A 189 -2.63 -3.02 -0.22
N LEU A 190 -3.94 -2.75 -0.16
CA LEU A 190 -4.63 -2.54 1.10
C LEU A 190 -4.51 -3.76 2.01
N MET A 191 -4.76 -4.97 1.50
CA MET A 191 -4.63 -6.20 2.28
C MET A 191 -3.19 -6.44 2.76
N MET A 192 -2.21 -6.12 1.95
CA MET A 192 -0.80 -6.19 2.33
C MET A 192 -0.49 -5.24 3.50
N VAL A 193 -0.95 -4.00 3.42
CA VAL A 193 -0.77 -2.99 4.49
C VAL A 193 -1.45 -3.43 5.77
N LEU A 194 -2.72 -3.83 5.70
CA LEU A 194 -3.48 -4.31 6.86
C LEU A 194 -2.81 -5.53 7.50
N GLY A 195 -2.29 -6.45 6.69
CA GLY A 195 -1.57 -7.62 7.18
C GLY A 195 -0.26 -7.29 7.88
N LEU A 196 0.52 -6.33 7.37
CA LEU A 196 1.74 -5.87 8.02
C LEU A 196 1.44 -5.22 9.37
N VAL A 197 0.40 -4.39 9.45
CA VAL A 197 -0.02 -3.72 10.69
C VAL A 197 -0.55 -4.74 11.69
N GLU A 198 -1.42 -5.65 11.28
CA GLU A 198 -1.92 -6.73 12.13
C GLU A 198 -0.80 -7.57 12.73
N LEU A 199 0.20 -7.96 11.91
CA LEU A 199 1.37 -8.69 12.39
C LEU A 199 2.16 -7.88 13.41
N ALA A 200 2.39 -6.60 13.17
CA ALA A 200 3.13 -5.75 14.09
C ALA A 200 2.43 -5.60 15.44
N LEU A 201 1.11 -5.51 15.43
CA LEU A 201 0.30 -5.38 16.66
C LEU A 201 0.23 -6.69 17.47
N ASN A 202 0.17 -7.85 16.81
CA ASN A 202 -0.16 -9.12 17.47
C ASN A 202 1.05 -10.04 17.69
N THR A 203 2.21 -9.80 17.07
CA THR A 203 3.39 -10.64 17.28
C THR A 203 4.14 -10.23 18.55
N LYS A 204 4.71 -11.22 19.25
CA LYS A 204 5.48 -10.99 20.49
C LYS A 204 6.94 -10.62 20.21
N ARG A 205 7.48 -11.05 19.07
CA ARG A 205 8.91 -10.90 18.74
C ARG A 205 9.09 -9.92 17.60
N CYS A 206 10.08 -9.04 17.73
CA CYS A 206 10.57 -8.20 16.64
C CYS A 206 11.49 -9.04 15.74
N SER A 207 11.33 -8.92 14.42
CA SER A 207 12.34 -9.46 13.50
C SER A 207 13.62 -8.62 13.61
N GLU A 208 14.76 -9.27 13.48
CA GLU A 208 16.03 -8.56 13.37
C GLU A 208 16.01 -7.66 12.12
N TRP A 209 16.63 -6.48 12.26
CA TRP A 209 16.72 -5.54 11.14
C TRP A 209 17.49 -6.11 9.95
N ASP A 210 18.54 -6.86 10.26
CA ASP A 210 19.44 -7.46 9.28
C ASP A 210 19.12 -8.92 9.00
N TYR A 211 17.85 -9.31 9.08
CA TYR A 211 17.43 -10.61 8.60
C TYR A 211 17.55 -10.64 7.06
N ILE A 212 18.76 -10.41 6.60
CA ILE A 212 19.17 -10.63 5.22
C ILE A 212 19.62 -12.10 5.16
N LYS A 213 18.96 -12.84 4.29
CA LYS A 213 19.45 -14.12 3.86
C LYS A 213 20.93 -13.96 3.47
N LYS A 214 21.83 -14.71 4.12
CA LYS A 214 23.25 -14.76 3.71
C LYS A 214 23.31 -15.07 2.22
N GLU A 215 24.10 -14.30 1.51
CA GLU A 215 24.31 -14.50 0.07
C GLU A 215 24.68 -15.97 -0.21
N GLY A 216 24.09 -16.58 -1.25
CA GLY A 216 24.26 -17.99 -1.57
C GLY A 216 23.38 -19.00 -0.81
N THR A 217 22.63 -18.60 0.22
CA THR A 217 21.70 -19.50 0.88
C THR A 217 20.41 -19.64 0.08
N LYS A 218 20.10 -20.82 -0.46
CA LYS A 218 18.81 -21.09 -1.11
C LYS A 218 17.68 -20.97 -0.09
N SER A 219 16.62 -20.26 -0.47
CA SER A 219 15.39 -20.18 0.30
C SER A 219 14.40 -21.20 -0.25
N CYS A 220 13.51 -21.72 0.62
CA CYS A 220 12.38 -22.52 0.15
C CYS A 220 11.42 -21.75 -0.78
N TRP A 221 11.59 -20.44 -0.89
CA TRP A 221 10.84 -19.53 -1.78
C TRP A 221 11.54 -19.31 -3.12
N ASP A 222 12.82 -19.71 -3.26
CA ASP A 222 13.56 -19.61 -4.51
C ASP A 222 12.98 -20.62 -5.50
N ARG A 223 12.35 -20.14 -6.53
CA ARG A 223 11.87 -20.96 -7.65
C ARG A 223 12.84 -20.84 -8.82
N PRO A 224 13.11 -21.92 -9.56
CA PRO A 224 13.89 -21.82 -10.78
C PRO A 224 13.30 -20.75 -11.72
N GLY A 225 14.13 -19.80 -12.16
CA GLY A 225 13.72 -18.71 -13.03
C GLY A 225 12.95 -17.54 -12.36
N ALA A 226 12.69 -17.60 -11.06
CA ALA A 226 12.10 -16.47 -10.36
C ALA A 226 13.15 -15.39 -10.08
N GLY A 227 12.80 -14.14 -10.36
CA GLY A 227 13.59 -12.98 -9.97
C GLY A 227 13.50 -12.69 -8.47
N LEU A 228 14.30 -11.75 -8.03
CA LEU A 228 14.41 -11.43 -6.60
C LEU A 228 13.13 -10.76 -6.05
N GLY A 229 12.43 -9.95 -6.85
CA GLY A 229 11.16 -9.32 -6.48
C GLY A 229 10.05 -10.35 -6.29
N GLU A 230 9.91 -11.32 -7.20
CA GLU A 230 8.96 -12.41 -7.07
C GLU A 230 9.26 -13.27 -5.82
N THR A 231 10.53 -13.61 -5.61
CA THR A 231 10.97 -14.39 -4.43
C THR A 231 10.64 -13.68 -3.12
N GLU A 232 10.96 -12.39 -3.01
CA GLU A 232 10.69 -11.60 -1.81
C GLU A 232 9.18 -11.39 -1.59
N LEU A 233 8.38 -11.26 -2.66
CA LEU A 233 6.94 -11.15 -2.53
C LEU A 233 6.30 -12.47 -2.06
N ASN A 234 6.75 -13.62 -2.54
CA ASN A 234 6.32 -14.92 -2.03
C ASN A 234 6.67 -15.09 -0.54
N ARG A 235 7.85 -14.62 -0.13
CA ARG A 235 8.27 -14.60 1.28
C ARG A 235 7.36 -13.70 2.12
N LEU A 236 6.98 -12.52 1.61
CA LEU A 236 6.01 -11.65 2.27
C LEU A 236 4.64 -12.34 2.38
N PHE A 237 4.12 -12.94 1.33
CA PHE A 237 2.86 -13.67 1.37
C PHE A 237 2.85 -14.77 2.43
N TYR A 238 3.94 -15.52 2.55
CA TYR A 238 4.07 -16.48 3.63
C TYR A 238 4.04 -15.81 5.00
N ARG A 239 4.76 -14.71 5.17
CA ARG A 239 4.79 -13.97 6.43
C ARG A 239 3.41 -13.44 6.80
N LEU A 240 2.64 -12.99 5.83
CA LEU A 240 1.25 -12.55 5.99
C LEU A 240 0.26 -13.71 6.19
N GLY A 241 0.69 -14.95 5.97
CA GLY A 241 -0.17 -16.12 6.06
C GLY A 241 -1.06 -16.33 4.84
N TRP A 242 -0.65 -15.82 3.67
CA TRP A 242 -1.39 -15.89 2.42
C TRP A 242 -1.08 -17.14 1.57
N THR A 243 -0.07 -17.91 1.93
CA THR A 243 0.29 -19.14 1.24
C THR A 243 -0.01 -20.37 2.08
N LYS A 244 -0.42 -21.46 1.42
CA LYS A 244 -0.55 -22.77 2.06
C LYS A 244 0.85 -23.28 2.45
N GLY A 245 1.06 -23.41 3.69
CA GLY A 245 2.27 -23.97 4.24
C GLY A 245 2.39 -23.50 5.68
N TRP A 246 2.34 -24.38 6.61
CA TRP A 246 2.40 -24.11 8.04
C TRP A 246 1.17 -23.42 8.67
N TYR A 247 0.29 -24.25 9.19
CA TYR A 247 -0.56 -24.08 10.37
C TYR A 247 -1.61 -22.98 10.44
N LYS A 248 -1.38 -21.78 9.97
CA LYS A 248 -2.30 -20.65 10.15
C LYS A 248 -2.60 -19.87 8.85
N GLY A 249 -1.87 -20.15 7.79
CA GLY A 249 -1.96 -19.41 6.54
C GLY A 249 -3.31 -19.52 5.84
N ALA A 250 -3.90 -20.72 5.83
CA ALA A 250 -5.19 -20.93 5.20
C ALA A 250 -6.34 -20.19 5.90
N LEU A 251 -6.25 -20.02 7.23
CA LEU A 251 -7.25 -19.29 8.00
C LEU A 251 -7.14 -17.78 7.75
N ARG A 252 -5.92 -17.24 7.72
CA ARG A 252 -5.68 -15.83 7.40
C ARG A 252 -6.03 -15.50 5.96
N ASP A 253 -5.72 -16.37 5.02
CA ASP A 253 -6.07 -16.24 3.62
C ASP A 253 -7.60 -16.09 3.44
N LYS A 254 -8.36 -16.89 4.20
CA LYS A 254 -9.83 -16.78 4.26
C LYS A 254 -10.29 -15.45 4.85
N VAL A 255 -9.72 -15.04 5.97
CA VAL A 255 -10.08 -13.78 6.65
C VAL A 255 -9.81 -12.57 5.75
N TYR A 256 -8.66 -12.52 5.10
CA TYR A 256 -8.36 -11.42 4.17
C TYR A 256 -9.26 -11.43 2.93
N GLY A 257 -9.60 -12.60 2.41
CA GLY A 257 -10.57 -12.70 1.34
C GLY A 257 -11.96 -12.18 1.74
N GLU A 258 -12.39 -12.46 2.97
CA GLU A 258 -13.65 -11.94 3.51
C GLU A 258 -13.63 -10.41 3.67
N ILE A 259 -12.50 -9.83 4.15
CA ILE A 259 -12.35 -8.37 4.28
C ILE A 259 -12.38 -7.71 2.91
N ALA A 260 -11.73 -8.28 1.92
CA ALA A 260 -11.72 -7.79 0.56
C ALA A 260 -13.08 -7.90 -0.14
N GLY A 261 -14.07 -8.56 0.49
CA GLY A 261 -15.36 -8.81 -0.12
C GLY A 261 -15.31 -9.79 -1.28
N GLU A 262 -14.22 -10.54 -1.39
CA GLU A 262 -13.95 -11.42 -2.50
C GLU A 262 -14.17 -12.89 -2.16
N THR A 263 -14.65 -13.65 -3.14
CA THR A 263 -14.69 -15.10 -3.05
C THR A 263 -13.29 -15.69 -3.12
N LYS A 264 -13.13 -16.94 -2.71
CA LYS A 264 -11.85 -17.64 -2.74
C LYS A 264 -11.15 -17.64 -4.11
N PRO A 265 -11.86 -17.79 -5.26
CA PRO A 265 -11.26 -17.63 -6.59
C PRO A 265 -10.72 -16.21 -6.85
N GLU A 266 -11.46 -15.17 -6.48
CA GLU A 266 -11.08 -13.76 -6.67
C GLU A 266 -9.88 -13.39 -5.83
N TRP A 267 -9.80 -13.85 -4.57
CA TRP A 267 -8.61 -13.70 -3.74
C TRP A 267 -7.37 -14.34 -4.38
N LYS A 268 -7.54 -15.50 -5.01
CA LYS A 268 -6.46 -16.12 -5.79
C LYS A 268 -6.01 -15.21 -6.94
N MET A 269 -6.93 -14.50 -7.59
CA MET A 269 -6.62 -13.55 -8.65
C MET A 269 -5.79 -12.36 -8.13
N ILE A 270 -6.10 -11.81 -6.96
CA ILE A 270 -5.31 -10.74 -6.33
C ILE A 270 -3.86 -11.19 -6.14
N LYS A 271 -3.64 -12.35 -5.53
CA LYS A 271 -2.29 -12.89 -5.31
C LYS A 271 -1.55 -13.14 -6.63
N THR A 272 -2.21 -13.71 -7.60
CA THR A 272 -1.66 -13.93 -8.93
C THR A 272 -1.25 -12.62 -9.59
N LYS A 273 -2.12 -11.60 -9.50
CA LYS A 273 -1.83 -10.27 -10.06
C LYS A 273 -0.62 -9.61 -9.44
N LEU A 274 -0.48 -9.67 -8.13
CA LEU A 274 0.69 -9.12 -7.44
C LEU A 274 1.99 -9.86 -7.83
N LEU A 275 1.94 -11.18 -8.03
CA LEU A 275 3.10 -11.95 -8.51
C LEU A 275 3.46 -11.63 -9.96
N GLU A 276 2.48 -11.44 -10.85
CA GLU A 276 2.72 -10.95 -12.22
C GLU A 276 3.44 -9.59 -12.21
N LEU A 277 3.02 -8.68 -11.31
CA LEU A 277 3.66 -7.39 -11.15
C LEU A 277 5.10 -7.53 -10.63
N ALA A 278 5.34 -8.43 -9.69
CA ALA A 278 6.69 -8.67 -9.18
C ALA A 278 7.63 -9.22 -10.26
N ARG A 279 7.15 -10.11 -11.13
CA ARG A 279 7.92 -10.56 -12.31
C ARG A 279 8.21 -9.40 -13.25
N LYS A 280 7.22 -8.55 -13.51
CA LYS A 280 7.42 -7.34 -14.33
C LYS A 280 8.47 -6.40 -13.71
N TYR A 281 8.44 -6.22 -12.38
CA TYR A 281 9.44 -5.44 -11.66
C TYR A 281 10.85 -6.04 -11.82
N ASP A 282 10.99 -7.37 -11.77
CA ASP A 282 12.28 -8.04 -11.92
C ASP A 282 12.90 -7.82 -13.31
N HIS A 283 12.08 -7.66 -14.35
CA HIS A 283 12.49 -7.37 -15.72
C HIS A 283 12.48 -5.87 -16.09
N ALA A 284 12.08 -5.00 -15.15
CA ALA A 284 12.09 -3.56 -15.39
C ALA A 284 13.52 -3.01 -15.33
N ALA A 285 13.89 -2.22 -16.35
CA ALA A 285 15.17 -1.50 -16.41
C ALA A 285 15.24 -0.38 -15.34
#